data_209b34b5cf599f6b0dded65912a9869d
#
_entry.id   209b34b5cf599f6b0dded65912a9869d
#
_cell.length_a   1.000
_cell.length_b   1.000
_cell.length_c   1.000
_cell.angle_alpha   90.00
_cell.angle_beta   90.00
_cell.angle_gamma   90.00
#
_symmetry.space_group_name_H-M   'P 1'
#
loop_
_entity.id
_entity.type
_entity.pdbx_description
1 polymer ?
#
loop_
_entity_poly.entity_id
_entity_poly.type
_entity_poly.pdbx_seq_one_letter_code
_entity_poly.pdbx_strand_id
1 'polypeptide(L)'
;MNIKEISLRGQSIAAAVLYENEAKGVSVYAAMRMDSREDDMAPMPQFVIFMETEAGPKCVMYGNLAHCNRKKICTELGNRLLNLKAFEVFAIADSFREAAKILEASDFEIRDDNNPESMSVPQLLDKLADEDVEVKTVDGQDYYALDNGAFKAIAGKNSLRLKKALKAKGLLLCNGDRYDYRETGASSGKLYVLCNKGVTANG
;
A
#
# COMPACT_ATOMS: atom_id res chain seq x y z
N MET A 1 -0.46 29.56 -3.93
CA MET A 1 -0.82 28.25 -3.37
C MET A 1 -0.62 28.29 -1.88
N ASN A 2 -1.54 27.78 -1.10
CA ASN A 2 -1.49 27.81 0.37
C ASN A 2 -0.91 26.48 0.89
N ILE A 3 0.10 26.56 1.75
CA ILE A 3 0.64 25.41 2.49
C ILE A 3 0.07 25.46 3.91
N LYS A 4 -0.53 24.37 4.36
CA LYS A 4 -1.04 24.20 5.73
C LYS A 4 -0.33 23.03 6.40
N GLU A 5 -0.19 23.09 7.70
CA GLU A 5 0.14 21.93 8.49
C GLU A 5 -1.14 21.11 8.74
N ILE A 6 -1.11 19.85 8.35
CA ILE A 6 -2.19 18.90 8.63
C ILE A 6 -1.70 17.84 9.61
N SER A 7 -2.57 17.43 10.52
CA SER A 7 -2.25 16.36 11.47
C SER A 7 -2.57 15.01 10.85
N LEU A 8 -1.54 14.24 10.55
CA LEU A 8 -1.66 12.86 10.12
C LEU A 8 -1.19 11.94 11.25
N ARG A 9 -2.13 11.34 11.97
CA ARG A 9 -1.85 10.40 13.08
C ARG A 9 -0.92 10.97 14.17
N GLY A 10 -1.14 12.21 14.51
CA GLY A 10 -0.33 12.89 15.51
C GLY A 10 1.00 13.45 15.00
N GLN A 11 1.33 13.23 13.73
CA GLN A 11 2.44 13.93 13.07
C GLN A 11 1.90 15.16 12.34
N SER A 12 2.58 16.29 12.47
CA SER A 12 2.31 17.50 11.68
C SER A 12 3.10 17.41 10.38
N ILE A 13 2.40 17.51 9.24
CA ILE A 13 3.02 17.49 7.91
C ILE A 13 2.60 18.73 7.11
N ALA A 14 3.56 19.31 6.39
CA ALA A 14 3.29 20.40 5.47
C ALA A 14 2.58 19.89 4.23
N ALA A 15 1.39 20.41 3.94
CA ALA A 15 0.59 19.99 2.79
C ALA A 15 0.07 21.20 2.01
N ALA A 16 0.10 21.11 0.69
CA ALA A 16 -0.51 22.11 -0.19
C ALA A 16 -2.02 21.93 -0.23
N VAL A 17 -2.76 22.99 -0.04
CA VAL A 17 -4.22 23.01 -0.19
C VAL A 17 -4.55 23.01 -1.68
N LEU A 18 -5.09 21.90 -2.17
CA LEU A 18 -5.54 21.78 -3.56
C LEU A 18 -6.94 22.29 -3.76
N TYR A 19 -7.80 22.09 -2.76
CA TYR A 19 -9.20 22.49 -2.76
C TYR A 19 -9.71 22.59 -1.33
N GLU A 20 -10.53 23.59 -1.07
CA GLU A 20 -11.21 23.77 0.20
C GLU A 20 -12.58 24.39 -0.04
N ASN A 21 -13.62 23.73 0.46
CA ASN A 21 -15.00 24.22 0.36
C ASN A 21 -15.75 23.85 1.64
N GLU A 22 -15.82 24.81 2.56
CA GLU A 22 -16.48 24.63 3.87
C GLU A 22 -17.97 24.31 3.72
N ALA A 23 -18.66 24.91 2.74
CA ALA A 23 -20.08 24.69 2.53
C ALA A 23 -20.40 23.24 2.10
N LYS A 24 -19.41 22.55 1.50
CA LYS A 24 -19.50 21.13 1.12
C LYS A 24 -18.84 20.21 2.14
N GLY A 25 -18.12 20.75 3.12
CA GLY A 25 -17.31 19.96 4.04
C GLY A 25 -16.19 19.17 3.35
N VAL A 26 -15.63 19.70 2.25
CA VAL A 26 -14.62 19.00 1.47
C VAL A 26 -13.33 19.79 1.43
N SER A 27 -12.25 19.17 1.86
CA SER A 27 -10.89 19.70 1.72
C SER A 27 -9.98 18.62 1.15
N VAL A 28 -9.13 19.01 0.19
CA VAL A 28 -8.17 18.11 -0.49
C VAL A 28 -6.79 18.73 -0.41
N TYR A 29 -5.83 17.93 0.03
CA TYR A 29 -4.45 18.33 0.25
C TYR A 29 -3.49 17.45 -0.53
N ALA A 30 -2.29 17.97 -0.81
CA ALA A 30 -1.18 17.18 -1.31
C ALA A 30 0.06 17.38 -0.44
N ALA A 31 0.77 16.33 -0.16
CA ALA A 31 2.08 16.36 0.45
C ALA A 31 3.08 15.51 -0.35
N MET A 32 4.38 15.70 -0.09
CA MET A 32 5.43 14.89 -0.69
C MET A 32 6.24 14.21 0.39
N ARG A 33 6.60 12.95 0.16
CA ARG A 33 7.56 12.22 1.00
C ARG A 33 8.64 11.59 0.14
N MET A 34 9.75 11.21 0.76
CA MET A 34 10.72 10.34 0.11
C MET A 34 10.35 8.89 0.37
N ASP A 35 10.24 8.10 -0.68
CA ASP A 35 10.08 6.64 -0.57
C ASP A 35 11.47 6.03 -0.34
N SER A 36 11.77 5.69 0.89
CA SER A 36 12.94 4.89 1.23
C SER A 36 12.64 3.44 0.83
N ARG A 37 12.98 3.07 -0.39
CA ARG A 37 12.92 1.67 -0.81
C ARG A 37 13.97 0.88 -0.03
N GLU A 38 13.60 -0.28 0.47
CA GLU A 38 14.48 -1.20 1.20
C GLU A 38 15.65 -1.75 0.34
N ASP A 39 15.63 -1.51 -0.96
CA ASP A 39 16.71 -1.91 -1.89
C ASP A 39 17.56 -0.70 -2.25
N ASP A 40 18.86 -0.87 -2.42
CA ASP A 40 19.94 0.09 -2.75
C ASP A 40 19.65 1.15 -3.84
N MET A 41 18.40 1.42 -4.13
CA MET A 41 17.97 2.45 -5.07
C MET A 41 17.79 3.79 -4.36
N ALA A 42 18.27 4.85 -4.99
CA ALA A 42 18.10 6.22 -4.51
C ALA A 42 16.63 6.50 -4.14
N PRO A 43 16.36 7.14 -2.98
CA PRO A 43 15.01 7.48 -2.58
C PRO A 43 14.33 8.32 -3.65
N MET A 44 13.08 7.98 -3.97
CA MET A 44 12.30 8.68 -4.98
C MET A 44 11.16 9.48 -4.35
N PRO A 45 10.88 10.70 -4.83
CA PRO A 45 9.76 11.49 -4.32
C PRO A 45 8.43 10.81 -4.63
N GLN A 46 7.60 10.64 -3.60
CA GLN A 46 6.23 10.20 -3.69
C GLN A 46 5.29 11.33 -3.27
N PHE A 47 4.35 11.64 -4.14
CA PHE A 47 3.26 12.56 -3.83
C PHE A 47 2.09 11.79 -3.23
N VAL A 48 1.44 12.40 -2.25
CA VAL A 48 0.27 11.83 -1.58
C VAL A 48 -0.84 12.85 -1.61
N ILE A 49 -2.00 12.43 -2.06
CA ILE A 49 -3.21 13.28 -2.06
C ILE A 49 -4.11 12.78 -0.95
N PHE A 50 -4.50 13.69 -0.06
CA PHE A 50 -5.39 13.44 1.06
C PHE A 50 -6.72 14.17 0.86
N MET A 51 -7.77 13.59 1.42
CA MET A 51 -9.07 14.21 1.61
C MET A 51 -9.32 14.31 3.11
N GLU A 52 -9.77 15.47 3.58
CA GLU A 52 -10.21 15.63 4.96
C GLU A 52 -11.50 14.84 5.21
N THR A 53 -11.57 14.18 6.35
CA THR A 53 -12.76 13.48 6.84
C THR A 53 -12.96 13.81 8.32
N GLU A 54 -14.11 13.45 8.89
CA GLU A 54 -14.38 13.61 10.33
C GLU A 54 -13.33 12.91 11.21
N ALA A 55 -12.75 11.82 10.71
CA ALA A 55 -11.69 11.06 11.39
C ALA A 55 -10.27 11.58 11.09
N GLY A 56 -10.13 12.71 10.38
CA GLY A 56 -8.87 13.30 9.93
C GLY A 56 -8.53 12.99 8.46
N PRO A 57 -7.34 13.39 8.01
CA PRO A 57 -6.92 13.25 6.62
C PRO A 57 -6.83 11.78 6.19
N LYS A 58 -7.54 11.43 5.12
CA LYS A 58 -7.54 10.10 4.50
C LYS A 58 -6.80 10.14 3.17
N CYS A 59 -5.88 9.20 2.96
CA CYS A 59 -5.17 9.06 1.70
C CYS A 59 -6.13 8.68 0.56
N VAL A 60 -6.14 9.48 -0.49
CA VAL A 60 -6.90 9.23 -1.73
C VAL A 60 -6.08 8.43 -2.72
N MET A 61 -4.85 8.87 -2.92
CA MET A 61 -3.88 8.20 -3.78
C MET A 61 -2.46 8.63 -3.46
N TYR A 62 -1.50 7.83 -3.87
CA TYR A 62 -0.08 8.16 -3.78
C TYR A 62 0.70 7.59 -4.97
N GLY A 63 1.88 8.13 -5.23
CA GLY A 63 2.79 7.68 -6.28
C GLY A 63 3.76 8.76 -6.72
N ASN A 64 4.61 8.44 -7.68
CA ASN A 64 5.47 9.43 -8.32
C ASN A 64 4.65 10.41 -9.18
N LEU A 65 5.30 11.46 -9.68
CA LEU A 65 4.63 12.49 -10.48
C LEU A 65 3.95 11.94 -11.75
N ALA A 66 4.54 10.91 -12.39
CA ALA A 66 3.95 10.29 -13.57
C ALA A 66 2.69 9.50 -13.23
N HIS A 67 2.63 8.86 -12.05
CA HIS A 67 1.47 8.15 -11.56
C HIS A 67 0.36 9.12 -11.13
N CYS A 68 0.70 10.21 -10.43
CA CYS A 68 -0.23 11.26 -10.01
C CYS A 68 -0.58 12.21 -11.16
N ASN A 69 -0.87 11.68 -12.34
CA ASN A 69 -1.28 12.48 -13.49
C ASN A 69 -2.77 12.90 -13.39
N ARG A 70 -3.15 13.92 -14.18
CA ARG A 70 -4.49 14.51 -14.18
C ARG A 70 -5.60 13.47 -14.30
N LYS A 71 -5.47 12.54 -15.26
CA LYS A 71 -6.48 11.49 -15.51
C LYS A 71 -6.68 10.62 -14.27
N LYS A 72 -5.58 10.17 -13.66
CA LYS A 72 -5.62 9.29 -12.47
C LYS A 72 -6.22 10.02 -11.27
N ILE A 73 -5.79 11.27 -11.01
CA ILE A 73 -6.34 12.11 -9.94
C ILE A 73 -7.85 12.29 -10.12
N CYS A 74 -8.30 12.65 -11.31
CA CYS A 74 -9.73 12.82 -11.58
C CYS A 74 -10.52 11.52 -11.36
N THR A 75 -9.98 10.37 -11.75
CA THR A 75 -10.62 9.07 -11.54
C THR A 75 -10.73 8.74 -10.05
N GLU A 76 -9.64 8.88 -9.29
CA GLU A 76 -9.63 8.53 -7.86
C GLU A 76 -10.50 9.49 -7.03
N LEU A 77 -10.48 10.78 -7.31
CA LEU A 77 -11.35 11.75 -6.67
C LEU A 77 -12.81 11.58 -7.08
N GLY A 78 -13.09 11.39 -8.38
CA GLY A 78 -14.45 11.20 -8.87
C GLY A 78 -15.14 9.98 -8.27
N ASN A 79 -14.39 8.93 -7.99
CA ASN A 79 -14.93 7.73 -7.34
C ASN A 79 -15.24 7.91 -5.84
N ARG A 80 -14.73 8.96 -5.20
CA ARG A 80 -14.79 9.14 -3.73
C ARG A 80 -15.57 10.37 -3.29
N LEU A 81 -15.54 11.43 -4.08
CA LEU A 81 -16.14 12.73 -3.75
C LEU A 81 -17.44 12.94 -4.54
N LEU A 82 -18.50 12.23 -4.13
CA LEU A 82 -19.82 12.29 -4.76
C LEU A 82 -20.42 13.71 -4.82
N ASN A 83 -19.95 14.63 -3.96
CA ASN A 83 -20.46 16.01 -3.87
C ASN A 83 -19.68 17.02 -4.73
N LEU A 84 -18.64 16.59 -5.45
CA LEU A 84 -17.88 17.46 -6.35
C LEU A 84 -18.39 17.36 -7.78
N LYS A 85 -18.53 18.53 -8.42
CA LYS A 85 -18.81 18.60 -9.86
C LYS A 85 -17.51 18.31 -10.64
N ALA A 86 -17.64 17.84 -11.88
CA ALA A 86 -16.51 17.49 -12.72
C ALA A 86 -15.46 18.61 -12.86
N PHE A 87 -15.91 19.87 -12.98
CA PHE A 87 -14.99 21.01 -13.09
C PHE A 87 -14.18 21.26 -11.79
N GLU A 88 -14.74 20.95 -10.61
CA GLU A 88 -14.04 21.07 -9.33
C GLU A 88 -12.95 20.00 -9.23
N VAL A 89 -13.24 18.76 -9.65
CA VAL A 89 -12.27 17.68 -9.72
C VAL A 89 -11.12 18.03 -10.68
N PHE A 90 -11.43 18.64 -11.82
CA PHE A 90 -10.40 19.12 -12.74
C PHE A 90 -9.55 20.24 -12.14
N ALA A 91 -10.16 21.19 -11.43
CA ALA A 91 -9.43 22.25 -10.74
C ALA A 91 -8.47 21.69 -9.68
N ILE A 92 -8.89 20.66 -8.93
CA ILE A 92 -8.02 19.97 -7.96
C ILE A 92 -6.81 19.34 -8.65
N ALA A 93 -7.03 18.64 -9.77
CA ALA A 93 -5.95 18.00 -10.51
C ALA A 93 -4.99 19.03 -11.13
N ASP A 94 -5.47 20.18 -11.58
CA ASP A 94 -4.65 21.26 -12.09
C ASP A 94 -3.87 21.96 -10.95
N SER A 95 -4.50 22.16 -9.77
CA SER A 95 -3.84 22.68 -8.56
C SER A 95 -2.72 21.75 -8.08
N PHE A 96 -2.90 20.43 -8.18
CA PHE A 96 -1.85 19.46 -7.84
C PHE A 96 -0.59 19.66 -8.69
N ARG A 97 -0.72 19.95 -9.98
CA ARG A 97 0.44 20.17 -10.87
C ARG A 97 1.28 21.37 -10.40
N GLU A 98 0.65 22.42 -9.92
CA GLU A 98 1.36 23.57 -9.37
C GLU A 98 1.94 23.27 -7.98
N ALA A 99 1.19 22.53 -7.14
CA ALA A 99 1.67 22.08 -5.84
C ALA A 99 2.93 21.23 -5.94
N ALA A 100 2.97 20.31 -6.88
CA ALA A 100 4.09 19.40 -7.06
C ALA A 100 5.44 20.11 -7.36
N LYS A 101 5.41 21.37 -7.80
CA LYS A 101 6.61 22.17 -8.06
C LYS A 101 7.22 22.79 -6.81
N ILE A 102 6.43 22.93 -5.73
CA ILE A 102 6.82 23.68 -4.53
C ILE A 102 6.80 22.83 -3.25
N LEU A 103 6.26 21.61 -3.31
CA LEU A 103 6.22 20.71 -2.17
C LEU A 103 7.61 20.21 -1.82
N GLU A 104 7.96 20.31 -0.55
CA GLU A 104 9.15 19.70 0.04
C GLU A 104 8.80 18.36 0.66
N ALA A 105 9.75 17.44 0.65
CA ALA A 105 9.56 16.11 1.21
C ALA A 105 9.54 16.18 2.74
N SER A 106 8.51 15.57 3.33
CA SER A 106 8.38 15.36 4.77
C SER A 106 8.47 13.86 5.05
N ASP A 107 8.95 13.50 6.24
CA ASP A 107 9.00 12.12 6.68
C ASP A 107 7.67 11.75 7.35
N PHE A 108 6.86 10.93 6.68
CA PHE A 108 5.61 10.42 7.24
C PHE A 108 5.22 9.10 6.59
N GLU A 109 4.49 8.29 7.34
CA GLU A 109 3.96 7.02 6.84
C GLU A 109 2.59 7.19 6.18
N ILE A 110 2.41 6.54 5.04
CA ILE A 110 1.10 6.40 4.40
C ILE A 110 0.52 5.05 4.80
N ARG A 111 -0.64 5.05 5.41
CA ARG A 111 -1.54 3.90 5.31
C ARG A 111 -2.46 4.13 4.12
N ASP A 112 -2.49 3.17 3.21
CA ASP A 112 -3.48 3.12 2.17
C ASP A 112 -4.80 2.61 2.79
N ASP A 113 -5.58 3.55 3.38
CA ASP A 113 -6.89 3.22 3.98
C ASP A 113 -7.92 2.73 2.95
N ASN A 114 -7.58 2.78 1.66
CA ASN A 114 -8.38 2.21 0.57
C ASN A 114 -7.95 0.81 0.20
N ASN A 115 -6.82 0.42 0.71
CA ASN A 115 -6.39 -0.94 0.75
C ASN A 115 -6.58 -1.33 2.22
N PRO A 116 -7.70 -1.98 2.59
CA PRO A 116 -7.81 -2.49 3.92
C PRO A 116 -6.58 -3.34 4.13
N GLU A 117 -5.64 -2.79 4.91
CA GLU A 117 -4.40 -3.42 5.30
C GLU A 117 -3.44 -3.73 4.13
N SER A 118 -2.48 -2.86 3.92
CA SER A 118 -1.18 -3.36 3.47
C SER A 118 -0.66 -4.25 4.61
N MET A 119 -1.19 -5.48 4.64
CA MET A 119 -0.82 -6.49 5.61
C MET A 119 0.69 -6.59 5.63
N SER A 120 1.29 -6.38 6.79
CA SER A 120 2.71 -6.61 7.00
C SER A 120 3.00 -8.13 7.04
N VAL A 121 4.25 -8.52 6.86
CA VAL A 121 4.62 -9.94 6.97
C VAL A 121 4.23 -10.53 8.34
N PRO A 122 4.48 -9.88 9.49
CA PRO A 122 4.01 -10.38 10.78
C PRO A 122 2.49 -10.58 10.82
N GLN A 123 1.71 -9.58 10.44
CA GLN A 123 0.24 -9.69 10.40
C GLN A 123 -0.26 -10.82 9.50
N LEU A 124 0.41 -11.07 8.37
CA LEU A 124 0.09 -12.21 7.53
C LEU A 124 0.36 -13.54 8.25
N LEU A 125 1.50 -13.66 8.90
CA LEU A 125 1.87 -14.89 9.64
C LEU A 125 0.93 -15.14 10.83
N ASP A 126 0.56 -14.10 11.58
CA ASP A 126 -0.42 -14.17 12.66
C ASP A 126 -1.78 -14.64 12.11
N LYS A 127 -2.23 -14.06 11.00
CA LYS A 127 -3.49 -14.47 10.37
C LYS A 127 -3.45 -15.90 9.86
N LEU A 128 -2.31 -16.36 9.31
CA LEU A 128 -2.14 -17.76 8.90
C LEU A 128 -2.12 -18.72 10.09
N ALA A 129 -1.67 -18.26 11.26
CA ALA A 129 -1.67 -19.06 12.49
C ALA A 129 -3.10 -19.19 13.06
N ASP A 130 -3.94 -18.18 12.88
CA ASP A 130 -5.32 -18.17 13.37
C ASP A 130 -6.31 -18.90 12.42
N GLU A 131 -5.96 -19.03 11.13
CA GLU A 131 -6.76 -19.76 10.15
C GLU A 131 -6.37 -21.24 10.11
N ASP A 132 -7.32 -22.12 9.81
CA ASP A 132 -7.08 -23.58 9.62
C ASP A 132 -6.38 -23.83 8.26
N VAL A 133 -5.12 -23.41 8.19
CA VAL A 133 -4.27 -23.55 7.00
C VAL A 133 -3.51 -24.87 7.03
N GLU A 134 -3.51 -25.61 5.91
CA GLU A 134 -2.71 -26.82 5.75
C GLU A 134 -1.23 -26.54 6.11
N VAL A 135 -0.64 -27.43 6.91
CA VAL A 135 0.79 -27.35 7.24
C VAL A 135 1.51 -28.48 6.51
N LYS A 136 2.61 -28.14 5.81
CA LYS A 136 3.49 -29.08 5.14
C LYS A 136 4.89 -29.01 5.74
N THR A 137 5.47 -30.18 6.00
CA THR A 137 6.88 -30.29 6.43
C THR A 137 7.74 -30.55 5.20
N VAL A 138 8.71 -29.66 4.94
CA VAL A 138 9.71 -29.81 3.89
C VAL A 138 11.10 -29.68 4.52
N ASP A 139 11.95 -30.65 4.29
CA ASP A 139 13.31 -30.70 4.86
C ASP A 139 13.36 -30.53 6.39
N GLY A 140 12.34 -31.06 7.09
CA GLY A 140 12.23 -30.97 8.56
C GLY A 140 11.73 -29.65 9.09
N GLN A 141 11.29 -28.74 8.23
CA GLN A 141 10.73 -27.44 8.60
C GLN A 141 9.26 -27.35 8.20
N ASP A 142 8.44 -26.77 9.08
CA ASP A 142 7.01 -26.62 8.87
C ASP A 142 6.68 -25.32 8.15
N TYR A 143 5.76 -25.42 7.17
CA TYR A 143 5.29 -24.29 6.36
C TYR A 143 3.76 -24.28 6.29
N TYR A 144 3.17 -23.12 6.37
CA TYR A 144 1.77 -22.90 5.95
C TYR A 144 1.69 -23.07 4.44
N ALA A 145 0.88 -24.01 3.96
CA ALA A 145 0.77 -24.38 2.56
C ALA A 145 -0.57 -23.86 1.97
N LEU A 146 -0.47 -22.86 1.09
CA LEU A 146 -1.63 -22.29 0.42
C LEU A 146 -1.51 -22.42 -1.10
N ASP A 147 -2.61 -22.65 -1.78
CA ASP A 147 -2.63 -22.38 -3.20
C ASP A 147 -2.63 -20.86 -3.48
N ASN A 148 -2.37 -20.49 -4.73
CA ASN A 148 -2.29 -19.07 -5.10
C ASN A 148 -3.61 -18.30 -4.91
N GLY A 149 -4.76 -18.98 -4.99
CA GLY A 149 -6.09 -18.41 -4.78
C GLY A 149 -6.32 -18.10 -3.30
N ALA A 150 -6.05 -19.09 -2.43
CA ALA A 150 -6.16 -18.95 -0.99
C ALA A 150 -5.20 -17.86 -0.47
N PHE A 151 -3.94 -17.85 -0.95
CA PHE A 151 -3.01 -16.79 -0.58
C PHE A 151 -3.51 -15.41 -0.98
N LYS A 152 -4.07 -15.25 -2.19
CA LYS A 152 -4.65 -13.98 -2.64
C LYS A 152 -5.87 -13.57 -1.82
N ALA A 153 -6.69 -14.53 -1.40
CA ALA A 153 -7.86 -14.25 -0.55
C ALA A 153 -7.44 -13.66 0.80
N ILE A 154 -6.38 -14.21 1.40
CA ILE A 154 -5.85 -13.75 2.69
C ILE A 154 -5.05 -12.45 2.53
N ALA A 155 -4.13 -12.39 1.56
CA ALA A 155 -3.19 -11.28 1.34
C ALA A 155 -3.80 -10.09 0.57
N GLY A 156 -4.96 -10.27 -0.04
CA GLY A 156 -5.65 -9.24 -0.82
C GLY A 156 -4.84 -8.77 -2.05
N LYS A 157 -5.01 -7.51 -2.41
CA LYS A 157 -4.36 -6.88 -3.58
C LYS A 157 -2.82 -6.84 -3.47
N ASN A 158 -2.28 -6.96 -2.27
CA ASN A 158 -0.83 -6.90 -1.98
C ASN A 158 -0.13 -8.27 -2.03
N SER A 159 -0.80 -9.31 -2.51
CA SER A 159 -0.27 -10.68 -2.53
C SER A 159 1.15 -10.80 -3.13
N LEU A 160 1.42 -10.10 -4.23
CA LEU A 160 2.76 -10.14 -4.85
C LEU A 160 3.82 -9.42 -4.00
N ARG A 161 3.49 -8.26 -3.39
CA ARG A 161 4.38 -7.53 -2.49
C ARG A 161 4.72 -8.38 -1.26
N LEU A 162 3.72 -9.01 -0.67
CA LEU A 162 3.94 -9.91 0.48
C LEU A 162 4.80 -11.12 0.13
N LYS A 163 4.62 -11.73 -1.05
CA LYS A 163 5.50 -12.81 -1.52
C LYS A 163 6.95 -12.34 -1.68
N LYS A 164 7.17 -11.15 -2.24
CA LYS A 164 8.51 -10.55 -2.35
C LYS A 164 9.13 -10.33 -0.97
N ALA A 165 8.38 -9.73 -0.04
CA ALA A 165 8.86 -9.47 1.31
C ALA A 165 9.15 -10.76 2.09
N LEU A 166 8.30 -11.78 1.98
CA LEU A 166 8.53 -13.11 2.56
C LEU A 166 9.80 -13.75 1.99
N LYS A 167 10.00 -13.68 0.67
CA LYS A 167 11.20 -14.23 0.01
C LYS A 167 12.46 -13.49 0.47
N ALA A 168 12.46 -12.17 0.52
CA ALA A 168 13.57 -11.35 0.98
C ALA A 168 13.97 -11.66 2.44
N LYS A 169 12.98 -12.02 3.29
CA LYS A 169 13.21 -12.43 4.69
C LYS A 169 13.53 -13.92 4.85
N GLY A 170 13.65 -14.69 3.77
CA GLY A 170 13.85 -16.14 3.84
C GLY A 170 12.68 -16.93 4.42
N LEU A 171 11.49 -16.32 4.47
CA LEU A 171 10.27 -16.90 5.04
C LEU A 171 9.36 -17.57 3.99
N LEU A 172 9.75 -17.52 2.72
CA LEU A 172 9.05 -18.17 1.62
C LEU A 172 9.92 -19.27 1.01
N LEU A 173 9.43 -20.50 1.05
CA LEU A 173 10.07 -21.58 0.32
C LEU A 173 9.63 -21.54 -1.14
N CYS A 174 10.59 -21.49 -2.06
CA CYS A 174 10.33 -21.39 -3.49
C CYS A 174 11.38 -22.11 -4.32
N ASN A 175 10.98 -22.54 -5.52
CA ASN A 175 11.90 -23.13 -6.48
C ASN A 175 12.52 -22.04 -7.36
N GLY A 176 13.77 -21.68 -7.13
CA GLY A 176 14.49 -20.64 -7.88
C GLY A 176 13.90 -19.25 -7.75
N ASP A 177 13.66 -18.56 -8.88
CA ASP A 177 13.15 -17.18 -8.89
C ASP A 177 11.64 -17.03 -8.74
N ARG A 178 10.91 -18.13 -8.67
CA ARG A 178 9.45 -18.11 -8.50
C ARG A 178 9.08 -17.81 -7.05
N TYR A 179 7.82 -17.42 -6.84
CA TYR A 179 7.24 -17.23 -5.51
C TYR A 179 6.35 -18.40 -5.08
N ASP A 180 6.44 -19.52 -5.78
CA ASP A 180 5.65 -20.73 -5.57
C ASP A 180 6.60 -21.92 -5.49
N TYR A 181 6.23 -22.90 -4.69
CA TYR A 181 6.91 -24.16 -4.53
C TYR A 181 6.17 -25.26 -5.29
N ARG A 182 6.91 -26.08 -6.03
CA ARG A 182 6.41 -27.28 -6.68
C ARG A 182 7.10 -28.48 -6.05
N GLU A 183 6.32 -29.39 -5.55
CA GLU A 183 6.82 -30.64 -5.02
C GLU A 183 7.45 -31.49 -6.14
N THR A 184 8.72 -31.87 -5.99
CA THR A 184 9.44 -32.69 -6.97
C THR A 184 8.92 -34.12 -6.90
N GLY A 185 8.43 -34.63 -8.05
CA GLY A 185 7.97 -36.03 -8.17
C GLY A 185 6.45 -36.22 -8.23
N ALA A 186 5.65 -35.21 -7.99
CA ALA A 186 4.20 -35.29 -8.15
C ALA A 186 3.79 -35.11 -9.61
N SER A 187 3.10 -36.10 -10.20
CA SER A 187 2.64 -36.12 -11.59
C SER A 187 1.58 -35.05 -11.93
N SER A 188 0.99 -34.37 -10.92
CA SER A 188 0.14 -33.20 -11.06
C SER A 188 0.63 -32.15 -10.08
N GLY A 189 1.66 -31.39 -10.49
CA GLY A 189 2.31 -30.44 -9.58
C GLY A 189 1.41 -29.29 -9.16
N LYS A 190 0.70 -29.45 -8.05
CA LYS A 190 0.12 -28.30 -7.35
C LYS A 190 1.23 -27.33 -6.99
N LEU A 191 1.02 -26.06 -7.27
CA LEU A 191 1.88 -24.97 -6.84
C LEU A 191 1.38 -24.45 -5.52
N TYR A 192 2.27 -24.40 -4.55
CA TYR A 192 1.97 -23.89 -3.20
C TYR A 192 2.78 -22.63 -2.92
N VAL A 193 2.18 -21.73 -2.15
CA VAL A 193 2.89 -20.67 -1.45
C VAL A 193 3.21 -21.21 -0.06
N LEU A 194 4.47 -21.53 0.20
CA LEU A 194 4.92 -22.11 1.46
C LEU A 194 5.54 -21.03 2.34
N CYS A 195 4.81 -20.58 3.37
CA CYS A 195 5.28 -19.61 4.35
C CYS A 195 5.79 -20.30 5.59
N ASN A 196 7.02 -19.97 6.03
CA ASN A 196 7.64 -20.58 7.19
C ASN A 196 6.80 -20.35 8.47
N LYS A 197 6.46 -21.44 9.19
CA LYS A 197 5.67 -21.42 10.42
C LYS A 197 6.50 -21.07 11.67
N GLY A 198 7.83 -21.26 11.61
CA GLY A 198 8.72 -21.15 12.78
C GLY A 198 9.08 -19.74 13.21
N VAL A 199 8.60 -18.69 12.53
CA VAL A 199 8.86 -17.30 12.90
C VAL A 199 7.60 -16.69 13.49
N THR A 200 7.42 -16.88 14.78
CA THR A 200 6.46 -16.08 15.56
C THR A 200 6.98 -14.64 15.68
N ALA A 201 6.09 -13.67 15.68
CA ALA A 201 6.36 -12.22 15.68
C ALA A 201 7.11 -11.68 16.93
N ASN A 202 7.82 -12.53 17.67
CA ASN A 202 8.61 -12.21 18.84
C ASN A 202 10.11 -12.48 18.58
N GLY A 203 10.68 -11.73 17.67
CA GLY A 203 12.11 -11.68 17.42
C GLY A 203 12.52 -10.30 17.02
#